data_f8e3c91a2a23012a9f42ed9a20a06e9a
#
_entry.id   f8e3c91a2a23012a9f42ed9a20a06e9a
#
_cell.length_a   1.000
_cell.length_b   1.000
_cell.length_c   1.000
_cell.angle_alpha   90.00
_cell.angle_beta   90.00
_cell.angle_gamma   90.00
#
_symmetry.space_group_name_H-M   'P 1'
#
loop_
_entity.id
_entity.type
_entity.pdbx_description
1 polymer ?
#
loop_
_entity_poly.entity_id
_entity_poly.type
_entity_poly.pdbx_seq_one_letter_code
_entity_poly.pdbx_strand_id
1 'polypeptide(L)'
;KKVLVKKVDESVESAFGVLRSRIDKFGVTQPNIAKLGQTGRILIELPGAKDVDRIKRLVSSKAELEFWETYKAEEFMGFLGSANEALKATVKSEVKEAEKPVDSLTKLLTDKETDTAAAKKGNNPLFDRLVGQGGGPILATFTTKDTAAINGYFKRPEIRALVPADKQNVKFVWGKPVSVKDAKTKKDVETVDLYALKGNRDDIAPLSGGVIVDAKDSFDQMGKPSVTMQMNGAGARAWEELTGRAYTQKSAIAIALDDVVYSAPGVSTGPIAGGRSEISGDFDISETKDLANVLRAGKLPAAAEIVQSEVVGPSLGQKAIDAGMTSSIAGFLLVCLWMVFYYGRAGWYANAALIVNLLFLFGILASLGAVLTLPGIAGIVLTLGTAVDANIIIYERAKEELREGKTLAEAVKASYGWKGAMRSIIDANVTHVLTGAILFIFGT
;
A
#
# COMPACT_ATOMS: atom_id res chain seq x y z
N LYS A 1 19.29 -12.30 20.38
CA LYS A 1 18.45 -11.10 20.37
C LYS A 1 19.04 -9.98 19.52
N LYS A 2 20.31 -9.55 19.74
CA LYS A 2 20.97 -8.48 18.93
C LYS A 2 21.01 -8.77 17.42
N VAL A 3 21.26 -10.02 17.01
CA VAL A 3 21.30 -10.41 15.58
C VAL A 3 19.91 -10.33 14.94
N LEU A 4 18.85 -10.69 15.66
CA LEU A 4 17.48 -10.58 15.18
C LEU A 4 17.07 -9.11 14.99
N VAL A 5 17.39 -8.24 15.96
CA VAL A 5 17.09 -6.82 15.86
C VAL A 5 17.80 -6.23 14.64
N LYS A 6 19.08 -6.51 14.45
CA LYS A 6 19.84 -6.03 13.27
C LYS A 6 19.22 -6.50 11.95
N LYS A 7 18.79 -7.78 11.86
CA LYS A 7 18.13 -8.29 10.65
C LYS A 7 16.77 -7.63 10.39
N VAL A 8 16.02 -7.31 11.44
CA VAL A 8 14.76 -6.57 11.33
C VAL A 8 15.04 -5.15 10.81
N ASP A 9 16.02 -4.46 11.38
CA ASP A 9 16.40 -3.11 10.95
C ASP A 9 16.86 -3.10 9.47
N GLU A 10 17.67 -4.07 9.05
CA GLU A 10 18.09 -4.24 7.65
C GLU A 10 16.90 -4.51 6.72
N SER A 11 15.90 -5.31 7.17
CA SER A 11 14.68 -5.56 6.39
C SER A 11 13.80 -4.33 6.27
N VAL A 12 13.67 -3.54 7.34
CA VAL A 12 12.92 -2.27 7.32
C VAL A 12 13.60 -1.25 6.42
N GLU A 13 14.93 -1.18 6.43
CA GLU A 13 15.69 -0.30 5.54
C GLU A 13 15.49 -0.65 4.07
N SER A 14 15.59 -1.94 3.76
CA SER A 14 15.34 -2.45 2.41
C SER A 14 13.89 -2.21 1.97
N ALA A 15 12.90 -2.47 2.85
CA ALA A 15 11.50 -2.19 2.57
C ALA A 15 11.24 -0.70 2.32
N PHE A 16 11.85 0.18 3.12
CA PHE A 16 11.77 1.62 2.93
C PHE A 16 12.29 2.05 1.55
N GLY A 17 13.45 1.53 1.13
CA GLY A 17 14.02 1.80 -0.19
C GLY A 17 13.11 1.36 -1.34
N VAL A 18 12.54 0.16 -1.24
CA VAL A 18 11.60 -0.39 -2.23
C VAL A 18 10.32 0.43 -2.28
N LEU A 19 9.70 0.74 -1.13
CA LEU A 19 8.48 1.55 -1.06
C LEU A 19 8.69 2.95 -1.64
N ARG A 20 9.80 3.59 -1.30
CA ARG A 20 10.18 4.89 -1.86
C ARG A 20 10.29 4.81 -3.39
N SER A 21 11.03 3.81 -3.91
CA SER A 21 11.17 3.60 -5.35
C SER A 21 9.84 3.36 -6.06
N ARG A 22 8.90 2.64 -5.43
CA ARG A 22 7.55 2.44 -5.95
C ARG A 22 6.78 3.75 -6.01
N ILE A 23 6.74 4.49 -4.93
CA ILE A 23 5.96 5.73 -4.79
C ILE A 23 6.47 6.82 -5.73
N ASP A 24 7.79 6.99 -5.85
CA ASP A 24 8.39 7.98 -6.75
C ASP A 24 7.98 7.77 -8.21
N LYS A 25 7.71 6.51 -8.61
CA LYS A 25 7.29 6.15 -9.97
C LYS A 25 5.79 6.31 -10.25
N PHE A 26 4.97 6.51 -9.20
CA PHE A 26 3.53 6.75 -9.37
C PHE A 26 3.16 8.17 -9.79
N GLY A 27 4.15 9.07 -9.86
CA GLY A 27 3.91 10.44 -10.28
C GLY A 27 3.08 11.26 -9.28
N VAL A 28 3.07 10.84 -8.00
CA VAL A 28 2.50 11.65 -6.92
C VAL A 28 3.44 12.82 -6.67
N THR A 29 2.89 14.01 -6.62
CA THR A 29 3.67 15.23 -6.42
C THR A 29 4.12 15.30 -4.96
N GLN A 30 5.43 15.29 -4.73
CA GLN A 30 6.06 15.44 -3.41
C GLN A 30 5.56 14.43 -2.35
N PRO A 31 5.77 13.11 -2.55
CA PRO A 31 5.45 12.13 -1.52
C PRO A 31 6.38 12.33 -0.32
N ASN A 32 5.82 12.28 0.89
CA ASN A 32 6.61 12.24 2.11
C ASN A 32 6.64 10.81 2.63
N ILE A 33 7.84 10.25 2.81
CA ILE A 33 8.04 8.90 3.31
C ILE A 33 9.05 8.96 4.44
N ALA A 34 8.63 8.59 5.64
CA ALA A 34 9.44 8.65 6.84
C ALA A 34 9.36 7.35 7.64
N LYS A 35 10.47 6.99 8.30
CA LYS A 35 10.48 5.87 9.26
C LYS A 35 10.06 6.42 10.62
N LEU A 36 9.12 5.74 11.28
CA LEU A 36 8.66 6.11 12.62
C LEU A 36 9.52 5.41 13.69
N GLY A 37 10.62 6.07 14.07
CA GLY A 37 11.54 5.57 15.10
C GLY A 37 12.11 4.18 14.77
N GLN A 38 12.27 3.33 15.78
CA GLN A 38 12.75 1.93 15.66
C GLN A 38 11.60 0.91 15.71
N THR A 39 10.38 1.33 15.38
CA THR A 39 9.17 0.51 15.50
C THR A 39 8.90 -0.41 14.30
N GLY A 40 9.69 -0.28 13.24
CA GLY A 40 9.45 -0.96 11.96
C GLY A 40 8.26 -0.37 11.19
N ARG A 41 7.72 0.78 11.60
CA ARG A 41 6.63 1.48 10.92
C ARG A 41 7.18 2.51 9.94
N ILE A 42 6.50 2.64 8.82
CA ILE A 42 6.80 3.62 7.77
C ILE A 42 5.56 4.48 7.56
N LEU A 43 5.71 5.78 7.71
CA LEU A 43 4.70 6.77 7.37
C LEU A 43 4.82 7.10 5.89
N ILE A 44 3.70 7.10 5.19
CA ILE A 44 3.61 7.45 3.76
C ILE A 44 2.50 8.47 3.59
N GLU A 45 2.85 9.68 3.19
CA GLU A 45 1.90 10.73 2.89
C GLU A 45 1.94 11.03 1.39
N LEU A 46 0.79 10.99 0.75
CA LEU A 46 0.64 11.09 -0.71
C LEU A 46 -0.34 12.22 -1.05
N PRO A 47 0.10 13.48 -0.99
CA PRO A 47 -0.77 14.60 -1.30
C PRO A 47 -1.24 14.56 -2.75
N GLY A 48 -2.54 14.74 -2.97
CA GLY A 48 -3.14 14.76 -4.29
C GLY A 48 -3.29 13.41 -4.99
N ALA A 49 -3.12 12.31 -4.27
CA ALA A 49 -3.36 10.96 -4.80
C ALA A 49 -4.81 10.77 -5.23
N LYS A 50 -5.02 10.40 -6.50
CA LYS A 50 -6.38 10.26 -7.08
C LYS A 50 -6.98 8.87 -6.87
N ASP A 51 -6.15 7.82 -6.92
CA ASP A 51 -6.58 6.41 -6.81
C ASP A 51 -5.93 5.76 -5.58
N VAL A 52 -6.58 5.97 -4.45
CA VAL A 52 -6.08 5.52 -3.15
C VAL A 52 -6.04 3.99 -3.04
N ASP A 53 -7.05 3.30 -3.57
CA ASP A 53 -7.12 1.84 -3.47
C ASP A 53 -6.06 1.15 -4.33
N ARG A 54 -5.77 1.71 -5.50
CA ARG A 54 -4.65 1.27 -6.34
C ARG A 54 -3.32 1.43 -5.62
N ILE A 55 -3.09 2.59 -5.01
CA ILE A 55 -1.85 2.86 -4.26
C ILE A 55 -1.74 1.92 -3.06
N LYS A 56 -2.81 1.70 -2.31
CA LYS A 56 -2.82 0.74 -1.19
C LYS A 56 -2.41 -0.65 -1.63
N ARG A 57 -3.00 -1.17 -2.72
CA ARG A 57 -2.62 -2.48 -3.27
C ARG A 57 -1.13 -2.55 -3.61
N LEU A 58 -0.60 -1.51 -4.25
CA LEU A 58 0.79 -1.48 -4.69
C LEU A 58 1.80 -1.34 -3.55
N VAL A 59 1.43 -0.61 -2.50
CA VAL A 59 2.27 -0.45 -1.30
C VAL A 59 2.27 -1.73 -0.46
N SER A 60 1.12 -2.41 -0.31
CA SER A 60 0.99 -3.64 0.48
C SER A 60 1.46 -4.90 -0.25
N SER A 61 1.49 -4.91 -1.59
CA SER A 61 1.95 -6.03 -2.41
C SER A 61 3.42 -6.34 -2.11
N LYS A 62 3.75 -7.61 -1.86
CA LYS A 62 5.15 -8.06 -1.77
C LYS A 62 5.89 -7.85 -3.08
N ALA A 63 5.15 -7.91 -4.19
CA ALA A 63 5.67 -7.93 -5.55
C ALA A 63 6.67 -9.08 -5.76
N GLU A 64 6.34 -10.23 -5.25
CA GLU A 64 7.11 -11.43 -5.42
C GLU A 64 6.76 -12.06 -6.77
N LEU A 65 7.56 -11.72 -7.78
CA LEU A 65 7.43 -12.31 -9.09
C LEU A 65 8.11 -13.67 -9.12
N GLU A 66 7.41 -14.66 -9.60
CA GLU A 66 7.84 -16.04 -9.68
C GLU A 66 7.53 -16.62 -11.07
N PHE A 67 8.45 -17.45 -11.57
CA PHE A 67 8.28 -18.19 -12.82
C PHE A 67 8.27 -19.67 -12.52
N TRP A 68 7.14 -20.30 -12.84
CA TRP A 68 6.91 -21.72 -12.59
C TRP A 68 6.55 -22.47 -13.87
N GLU A 69 7.10 -23.65 -14.07
CA GLU A 69 6.56 -24.55 -15.09
C GLU A 69 5.16 -25.03 -14.68
N THR A 70 4.25 -25.13 -15.67
CA THR A 70 2.90 -25.65 -15.43
C THR A 70 2.81 -27.13 -15.84
N TYR A 71 1.91 -27.84 -15.19
CA TYR A 71 1.37 -29.07 -15.73
C TYR A 71 0.29 -28.76 -16.78
N LYS A 72 0.00 -29.71 -17.65
CA LYS A 72 -1.12 -29.61 -18.60
C LYS A 72 -2.43 -30.05 -17.93
N ALA A 73 -3.54 -29.46 -18.35
CA ALA A 73 -4.88 -29.85 -17.87
C ALA A 73 -5.15 -31.34 -17.96
N GLU A 74 -4.75 -31.93 -19.10
CA GLU A 74 -4.93 -33.35 -19.38
C GLU A 74 -4.30 -34.28 -18.34
N GLU A 75 -3.18 -33.87 -17.76
CA GLU A 75 -2.45 -34.63 -16.75
C GLU A 75 -3.14 -34.65 -15.38
N PHE A 76 -4.09 -33.75 -15.15
CA PHE A 76 -4.83 -33.63 -13.89
C PHE A 76 -6.33 -33.94 -14.02
N MET A 77 -6.83 -34.23 -15.20
CA MET A 77 -8.24 -34.59 -15.37
C MET A 77 -8.64 -35.82 -14.54
N GLY A 78 -7.77 -36.83 -14.48
CA GLY A 78 -7.98 -38.02 -13.62
C GLY A 78 -8.05 -37.66 -12.13
N PHE A 79 -7.18 -36.79 -11.69
CA PHE A 79 -7.16 -36.26 -10.30
C PHE A 79 -8.46 -35.49 -10.00
N LEU A 80 -8.90 -34.56 -10.85
CA LEU A 80 -10.13 -33.80 -10.65
C LEU A 80 -11.36 -34.71 -10.58
N GLY A 81 -11.42 -35.77 -11.43
CA GLY A 81 -12.47 -36.78 -11.38
C GLY A 81 -12.50 -37.56 -10.07
N SER A 82 -11.35 -38.08 -9.65
CA SER A 82 -11.20 -38.81 -8.37
C SER A 82 -11.49 -37.93 -7.17
N ALA A 83 -11.02 -36.65 -7.19
CA ALA A 83 -11.30 -35.70 -6.14
C ALA A 83 -12.79 -35.38 -6.02
N ASN A 84 -13.49 -35.20 -7.14
CA ASN A 84 -14.94 -34.99 -7.14
C ASN A 84 -15.72 -36.21 -6.55
N GLU A 85 -15.32 -37.45 -6.88
CA GLU A 85 -15.95 -38.65 -6.32
C GLU A 85 -15.68 -38.77 -4.80
N ALA A 86 -14.48 -38.54 -4.35
CA ALA A 86 -14.15 -38.53 -2.93
C ALA A 86 -14.95 -37.46 -2.15
N LEU A 87 -15.09 -36.26 -2.72
CA LEU A 87 -15.89 -35.19 -2.13
C LEU A 87 -17.37 -35.52 -2.06
N LYS A 88 -17.94 -36.25 -3.05
CA LYS A 88 -19.32 -36.74 -2.97
C LYS A 88 -19.55 -37.64 -1.78
N ALA A 89 -18.60 -38.55 -1.51
CA ALA A 89 -18.70 -39.45 -0.38
C ALA A 89 -18.67 -38.69 0.95
N THR A 90 -17.79 -37.71 1.07
CA THR A 90 -17.60 -36.92 2.30
C THR A 90 -18.81 -35.99 2.55
N VAL A 91 -19.30 -35.31 1.55
CA VAL A 91 -20.47 -34.41 1.69
C VAL A 91 -21.74 -35.20 2.04
N LYS A 92 -21.92 -36.41 1.49
CA LYS A 92 -23.01 -37.30 1.89
C LYS A 92 -22.89 -37.77 3.36
N SER A 93 -21.70 -37.96 3.88
CA SER A 93 -21.50 -38.34 5.29
C SER A 93 -21.73 -37.15 6.25
N GLU A 94 -21.28 -35.96 5.90
CA GLU A 94 -21.49 -34.72 6.68
C GLU A 94 -22.98 -34.36 6.76
N VAL A 95 -23.74 -34.54 5.69
CA VAL A 95 -25.22 -34.33 5.67
C VAL A 95 -25.96 -35.38 6.51
N LYS A 96 -25.50 -36.63 6.54
CA LYS A 96 -26.10 -37.67 7.39
C LYS A 96 -25.78 -37.47 8.89
N GLU A 97 -24.66 -36.85 9.21
CA GLU A 97 -24.27 -36.53 10.59
C GLU A 97 -24.99 -35.28 11.14
N ALA A 98 -25.35 -34.35 10.27
CA ALA A 98 -26.16 -33.17 10.60
C ALA A 98 -27.66 -33.46 10.79
N GLU A 99 -28.14 -34.63 10.33
CA GLU A 99 -29.56 -35.08 10.49
C GLU A 99 -29.84 -35.87 11.78
N LYS A 100 -28.91 -35.95 12.73
CA LYS A 100 -29.24 -36.43 14.07
C LYS A 100 -30.08 -35.38 14.82
N PRO A 101 -31.20 -35.76 15.48
CA PRO A 101 -32.16 -34.82 15.97
C PRO A 101 -31.59 -33.95 17.08
N VAL A 102 -31.34 -32.69 16.81
CA VAL A 102 -31.12 -31.65 17.79
C VAL A 102 -32.46 -30.94 18.00
N ASP A 103 -32.85 -30.91 19.28
CA ASP A 103 -34.11 -30.44 19.81
C ASP A 103 -34.64 -29.14 19.16
N SER A 104 -35.98 -29.11 19.05
CA SER A 104 -36.81 -28.10 18.37
C SER A 104 -36.74 -26.67 18.98
N LEU A 105 -35.92 -26.42 19.99
CA LEU A 105 -35.83 -25.11 20.65
C LEU A 105 -34.77 -24.16 20.09
N THR A 106 -33.80 -24.68 19.33
CA THR A 106 -32.71 -23.87 18.77
C THR A 106 -33.06 -23.23 17.42
N LYS A 107 -34.19 -23.62 16.82
CA LYS A 107 -34.66 -23.12 15.52
C LYS A 107 -35.33 -21.75 15.58
N LEU A 108 -35.60 -21.22 16.74
CA LEU A 108 -36.33 -19.95 16.95
C LEU A 108 -35.45 -18.75 17.32
N LEU A 109 -34.13 -18.92 17.47
CA LEU A 109 -33.24 -17.85 17.96
C LEU A 109 -32.08 -17.47 17.02
N THR A 110 -32.00 -18.02 15.81
CA THR A 110 -30.97 -17.61 14.84
C THR A 110 -31.54 -17.31 13.46
N ASP A 111 -32.38 -16.29 13.39
CA ASP A 111 -32.54 -15.50 12.17
C ASP A 111 -31.30 -14.61 12.00
N LYS A 112 -30.24 -15.19 11.50
CA LYS A 112 -29.17 -14.51 10.81
C LYS A 112 -28.90 -15.28 9.55
N GLU A 113 -29.30 -14.67 8.44
CA GLU A 113 -28.99 -15.08 7.08
C GLU A 113 -27.49 -15.40 6.96
N THR A 114 -27.17 -16.68 7.13
CA THR A 114 -25.92 -17.24 6.63
C THR A 114 -26.31 -17.94 5.32
N ASP A 115 -25.75 -17.47 4.21
CA ASP A 115 -25.94 -17.97 2.86
C ASP A 115 -25.86 -19.52 2.77
N THR A 116 -26.95 -20.18 3.06
CA THR A 116 -27.19 -21.61 2.79
C THR A 116 -27.74 -21.84 1.37
N ALA A 117 -27.39 -20.96 0.42
CA ALA A 117 -27.72 -21.16 -0.99
C ALA A 117 -26.86 -22.25 -1.69
N ALA A 118 -25.85 -22.80 -0.99
CA ALA A 118 -24.95 -23.82 -1.54
C ALA A 118 -25.44 -25.27 -1.42
N ALA A 119 -26.52 -25.55 -0.69
CA ALA A 119 -26.96 -26.93 -0.40
C ALA A 119 -28.01 -27.48 -1.34
N LYS A 120 -28.41 -26.81 -2.41
CA LYS A 120 -29.51 -27.25 -3.31
C LYS A 120 -29.15 -27.41 -4.79
N LYS A 121 -27.88 -27.54 -5.17
CA LYS A 121 -27.48 -27.88 -6.54
C LYS A 121 -26.39 -28.93 -6.52
N GLY A 122 -26.74 -30.12 -6.97
CA GLY A 122 -25.80 -31.01 -7.63
C GLY A 122 -25.08 -32.04 -6.76
N ASN A 123 -25.05 -33.23 -7.34
CA ASN A 123 -24.38 -34.40 -6.82
C ASN A 123 -22.84 -34.34 -6.99
N ASN A 124 -22.27 -33.21 -7.51
CA ASN A 124 -20.87 -33.07 -7.90
C ASN A 124 -20.23 -31.81 -7.26
N PRO A 125 -19.69 -31.88 -6.04
CA PRO A 125 -19.25 -30.70 -5.30
C PRO A 125 -18.20 -29.84 -6.03
N LEU A 126 -17.36 -30.45 -6.87
CA LEU A 126 -16.34 -29.75 -7.65
C LEU A 126 -16.89 -29.34 -9.05
N PHE A 127 -17.52 -30.28 -9.77
CA PHE A 127 -17.92 -30.01 -11.15
C PHE A 127 -19.16 -29.12 -11.29
N ASP A 128 -20.04 -29.07 -10.30
CA ASP A 128 -21.20 -28.18 -10.34
C ASP A 128 -20.81 -26.70 -10.16
N ARG A 129 -19.57 -26.43 -9.72
CA ARG A 129 -18.98 -25.09 -9.57
C ARG A 129 -18.14 -24.69 -10.79
N LEU A 130 -17.96 -25.60 -11.74
CA LEU A 130 -17.13 -25.39 -12.92
C LEU A 130 -17.88 -24.47 -13.90
N VAL A 131 -17.23 -23.36 -14.27
CA VAL A 131 -17.72 -22.42 -15.29
C VAL A 131 -17.20 -22.79 -16.67
N GLY A 132 -15.97 -23.25 -16.75
CA GLY A 132 -15.31 -23.63 -17.99
C GLY A 132 -14.36 -24.80 -17.81
N GLN A 133 -14.28 -25.65 -18.84
CA GLN A 133 -13.26 -26.70 -18.89
C GLN A 133 -11.92 -26.10 -19.22
N GLY A 134 -10.87 -26.57 -18.55
CA GLY A 134 -9.50 -26.14 -18.79
C GLY A 134 -8.97 -26.61 -20.14
N GLY A 135 -7.84 -26.02 -20.51
CA GLY A 135 -7.10 -26.40 -21.72
C GLY A 135 -5.68 -25.84 -21.63
N GLY A 136 -4.72 -26.56 -22.19
CA GLY A 136 -3.31 -26.16 -22.07
C GLY A 136 -2.85 -26.12 -20.61
N PRO A 137 -2.38 -24.97 -20.08
CA PRO A 137 -1.94 -24.83 -18.70
C PRO A 137 -3.09 -24.65 -17.68
N ILE A 138 -4.29 -24.30 -18.13
CA ILE A 138 -5.46 -24.04 -17.28
C ILE A 138 -6.16 -25.35 -16.96
N LEU A 139 -6.24 -25.71 -15.69
CA LEU A 139 -6.93 -26.94 -15.27
C LEU A 139 -8.45 -26.82 -15.41
N ALA A 140 -9.00 -25.72 -14.94
CA ALA A 140 -10.42 -25.45 -14.92
C ALA A 140 -10.68 -23.97 -14.60
N THR A 141 -11.85 -23.45 -14.98
CA THR A 141 -12.27 -22.09 -14.67
C THR A 141 -13.44 -22.11 -13.69
N PHE A 142 -13.37 -21.31 -12.64
CA PHE A 142 -14.36 -21.24 -11.57
C PHE A 142 -14.81 -19.79 -11.35
N THR A 143 -15.85 -19.58 -10.54
CA THR A 143 -16.19 -18.23 -10.08
C THR A 143 -15.29 -17.81 -8.92
N THR A 144 -15.04 -16.51 -8.77
CA THR A 144 -14.24 -15.97 -7.64
C THR A 144 -14.84 -16.35 -6.29
N LYS A 145 -16.15 -16.49 -6.19
CA LYS A 145 -16.88 -16.88 -4.97
C LYS A 145 -16.58 -18.32 -4.52
N ASP A 146 -16.23 -19.18 -5.44
CA ASP A 146 -16.00 -20.60 -5.17
C ASP A 146 -14.54 -20.91 -4.77
N THR A 147 -13.62 -19.97 -4.97
CA THR A 147 -12.19 -20.18 -4.72
C THR A 147 -11.87 -20.62 -3.29
N ALA A 148 -12.53 -20.04 -2.29
CA ALA A 148 -12.34 -20.39 -0.89
C ALA A 148 -12.77 -21.84 -0.59
N ALA A 149 -13.90 -22.26 -1.15
CA ALA A 149 -14.42 -23.64 -1.00
C ALA A 149 -13.48 -24.66 -1.67
N ILE A 150 -13.04 -24.38 -2.90
CA ILE A 150 -12.14 -25.24 -3.67
C ILE A 150 -10.77 -25.33 -3.00
N ASN A 151 -10.23 -24.23 -2.48
CA ASN A 151 -9.01 -24.26 -1.67
C ASN A 151 -9.16 -25.14 -0.43
N GLY A 152 -10.33 -25.10 0.23
CA GLY A 152 -10.66 -25.98 1.34
C GLY A 152 -10.67 -27.46 0.92
N TYR A 153 -11.19 -27.77 -0.24
CA TYR A 153 -11.19 -29.14 -0.77
C TYR A 153 -9.78 -29.64 -1.07
N PHE A 154 -8.96 -28.85 -1.75
CA PHE A 154 -7.60 -29.27 -2.11
C PHE A 154 -6.62 -29.34 -0.93
N LYS A 155 -6.94 -28.70 0.19
CA LYS A 155 -6.16 -28.80 1.43
C LYS A 155 -6.46 -30.08 2.24
N ARG A 156 -7.58 -30.78 1.95
CA ARG A 156 -7.95 -32.01 2.67
C ARG A 156 -6.91 -33.11 2.40
N PRO A 157 -6.43 -33.82 3.44
CA PRO A 157 -5.42 -34.88 3.28
C PRO A 157 -5.87 -35.99 2.32
N GLU A 158 -7.18 -36.33 2.34
CA GLU A 158 -7.80 -37.33 1.49
C GLU A 158 -7.71 -36.98 0.01
N ILE A 159 -7.92 -35.70 -0.33
CA ILE A 159 -7.81 -35.21 -1.70
C ILE A 159 -6.35 -35.07 -2.10
N ARG A 160 -5.48 -34.62 -1.20
CA ARG A 160 -4.03 -34.56 -1.46
C ARG A 160 -3.43 -35.95 -1.74
N ALA A 161 -3.92 -36.99 -1.09
CA ALA A 161 -3.48 -38.37 -1.31
C ALA A 161 -3.83 -38.90 -2.73
N LEU A 162 -4.81 -38.30 -3.43
CA LEU A 162 -5.20 -38.66 -4.80
C LEU A 162 -4.28 -38.05 -5.86
N VAL A 163 -3.41 -37.11 -5.49
CA VAL A 163 -2.42 -36.54 -6.41
C VAL A 163 -1.45 -37.63 -6.86
N PRO A 164 -1.13 -37.74 -8.16
CA PRO A 164 -0.21 -38.74 -8.68
C PRO A 164 1.15 -38.67 -7.93
N ALA A 165 1.76 -39.84 -7.67
CA ALA A 165 2.97 -39.97 -6.86
C ALA A 165 4.18 -39.16 -7.41
N ASP A 166 4.24 -38.99 -8.73
CA ASP A 166 5.24 -38.19 -9.45
C ASP A 166 4.99 -36.67 -9.38
N LYS A 167 3.81 -36.24 -8.89
CA LYS A 167 3.35 -34.85 -8.89
C LYS A 167 2.95 -34.33 -7.48
N GLN A 168 3.39 -35.01 -6.42
CA GLN A 168 2.97 -34.70 -5.04
C GLN A 168 3.27 -33.27 -4.60
N ASN A 169 4.30 -32.65 -5.17
CA ASN A 169 4.68 -31.25 -4.89
C ASN A 169 3.91 -30.23 -5.72
N VAL A 170 2.80 -30.63 -6.36
CA VAL A 170 1.99 -29.68 -7.13
C VAL A 170 1.49 -28.53 -6.26
N LYS A 171 1.64 -27.31 -6.77
CA LYS A 171 1.09 -26.07 -6.20
C LYS A 171 -0.11 -25.65 -7.07
N PHE A 172 -1.30 -25.63 -6.46
CA PHE A 172 -2.49 -25.09 -7.11
C PHE A 172 -2.58 -23.60 -6.87
N VAL A 173 -2.63 -22.82 -7.94
CA VAL A 173 -2.62 -21.36 -7.90
C VAL A 173 -3.70 -20.80 -8.82
N TRP A 174 -4.32 -19.72 -8.38
CA TRP A 174 -5.36 -19.02 -9.12
C TRP A 174 -4.80 -18.00 -10.09
N GLY A 175 -5.48 -17.85 -11.21
CA GLY A 175 -5.23 -16.77 -12.15
C GLY A 175 -5.82 -15.43 -11.68
N LYS A 176 -5.51 -14.37 -12.43
CA LYS A 176 -6.14 -13.07 -12.28
C LYS A 176 -7.66 -13.20 -12.53
N PRO A 177 -8.52 -12.58 -11.70
CA PRO A 177 -9.95 -12.52 -11.96
C PRO A 177 -10.26 -11.81 -13.28
N VAL A 178 -11.13 -12.42 -14.09
CA VAL A 178 -11.59 -11.86 -15.37
C VAL A 178 -13.11 -11.79 -15.36
N SER A 179 -13.66 -10.63 -15.72
CA SER A 179 -15.09 -10.45 -15.85
C SER A 179 -15.58 -11.01 -17.17
N VAL A 180 -16.39 -12.06 -17.11
CA VAL A 180 -17.00 -12.70 -18.29
C VAL A 180 -18.51 -12.59 -18.21
N LYS A 181 -19.17 -12.26 -19.32
CA LYS A 181 -20.62 -12.26 -19.39
C LYS A 181 -21.14 -13.70 -19.39
N ASP A 182 -21.90 -14.06 -18.39
CA ASP A 182 -22.58 -15.35 -18.33
C ASP A 182 -23.54 -15.49 -19.52
N ALA A 183 -23.35 -16.54 -20.32
CA ALA A 183 -24.16 -16.81 -21.51
C ALA A 183 -25.64 -16.98 -21.19
N LYS A 184 -26.00 -17.42 -19.97
CA LYS A 184 -27.38 -17.71 -19.55
C LYS A 184 -28.06 -16.50 -18.89
N THR A 185 -27.36 -15.79 -18.03
CA THR A 185 -27.94 -14.71 -17.20
C THR A 185 -27.63 -13.31 -17.73
N LYS A 186 -26.76 -13.17 -18.73
CA LYS A 186 -26.24 -11.89 -19.26
C LYS A 186 -25.65 -10.96 -18.19
N LYS A 187 -25.40 -11.46 -17.00
CA LYS A 187 -24.74 -10.71 -15.91
C LYS A 187 -23.25 -10.92 -16.00
N ASP A 188 -22.50 -9.89 -15.62
CA ASP A 188 -21.05 -10.00 -15.49
C ASP A 188 -20.75 -10.88 -14.28
N VAL A 189 -19.99 -11.96 -14.50
CA VAL A 189 -19.53 -12.89 -13.48
C VAL A 189 -18.01 -12.88 -13.50
N GLU A 190 -17.42 -12.64 -12.34
CA GLU A 190 -15.98 -12.75 -12.20
C GLU A 190 -15.57 -14.21 -12.13
N THR A 191 -14.73 -14.61 -13.06
CA THR A 191 -14.16 -15.94 -13.16
C THR A 191 -12.66 -15.92 -12.93
N VAL A 192 -12.14 -17.04 -12.44
CA VAL A 192 -10.71 -17.27 -12.22
C VAL A 192 -10.30 -18.62 -12.75
N ASP A 193 -9.15 -18.69 -13.37
CA ASP A 193 -8.56 -19.91 -13.86
C ASP A 193 -7.71 -20.58 -12.78
N LEU A 194 -7.76 -21.89 -12.70
CA LEU A 194 -6.95 -22.70 -11.81
C LEU A 194 -5.76 -23.29 -12.56
N TYR A 195 -4.57 -23.11 -12.04
CA TYR A 195 -3.32 -23.65 -12.58
C TYR A 195 -2.71 -24.68 -11.63
N ALA A 196 -2.04 -25.69 -12.20
CA ALA A 196 -1.18 -26.61 -11.47
C ALA A 196 0.29 -26.31 -11.83
N LEU A 197 1.03 -25.81 -10.85
CA LEU A 197 2.44 -25.47 -11.00
C LEU A 197 3.31 -26.66 -10.56
N LYS A 198 4.43 -26.88 -11.26
CA LYS A 198 5.43 -27.88 -10.88
C LYS A 198 6.24 -27.36 -9.69
N GLY A 199 5.66 -27.55 -8.50
CA GLY A 199 6.29 -27.18 -7.24
C GLY A 199 7.46 -28.08 -6.87
N ASN A 200 8.22 -27.69 -5.85
CA ASN A 200 9.30 -28.46 -5.25
C ASN A 200 9.10 -28.55 -3.72
N ARG A 201 9.99 -29.26 -3.03
CA ARG A 201 9.90 -29.46 -1.58
C ARG A 201 9.98 -28.17 -0.76
N ASP A 202 10.74 -27.22 -1.27
CA ASP A 202 11.06 -25.97 -0.55
C ASP A 202 10.07 -24.84 -0.89
N ASP A 203 9.11 -25.09 -1.78
CA ASP A 203 8.14 -24.10 -2.32
C ASP A 203 8.85 -22.83 -2.85
N ILE A 204 10.05 -22.99 -3.42
CA ILE A 204 10.85 -21.91 -3.99
C ILE A 204 10.75 -21.96 -5.51
N ALA A 205 10.37 -20.85 -6.11
CA ALA A 205 10.28 -20.75 -7.57
C ALA A 205 11.64 -21.03 -8.23
N PRO A 206 11.67 -21.80 -9.35
CA PRO A 206 12.87 -22.03 -10.14
C PRO A 206 13.56 -20.75 -10.58
N LEU A 207 12.77 -19.70 -10.80
CA LEU A 207 13.26 -18.36 -11.10
C LEU A 207 12.36 -17.32 -10.44
N SER A 208 12.97 -16.35 -9.76
CA SER A 208 12.25 -15.26 -9.08
C SER A 208 12.57 -13.91 -9.68
N GLY A 209 11.73 -12.90 -9.43
CA GLY A 209 11.89 -11.54 -9.91
C GLY A 209 13.17 -10.83 -9.46
N GLY A 210 13.89 -11.36 -8.46
CA GLY A 210 15.16 -10.81 -8.01
C GLY A 210 16.29 -10.81 -9.06
N VAL A 211 16.13 -11.53 -10.16
CA VAL A 211 17.08 -11.54 -11.29
C VAL A 211 16.77 -10.47 -12.34
N ILE A 212 15.63 -9.77 -12.23
CA ILE A 212 15.23 -8.72 -13.17
C ILE A 212 15.99 -7.45 -12.85
N VAL A 213 16.67 -6.91 -13.85
CA VAL A 213 17.45 -5.67 -13.73
C VAL A 213 16.76 -4.47 -14.34
N ASP A 214 15.90 -4.68 -15.33
CA ASP A 214 15.04 -3.65 -15.92
C ASP A 214 13.72 -4.24 -16.41
N ALA A 215 12.66 -3.44 -16.36
CA ALA A 215 11.35 -3.77 -16.88
C ALA A 215 10.67 -2.51 -17.41
N LYS A 216 9.98 -2.62 -18.56
CA LYS A 216 9.31 -1.50 -19.23
C LYS A 216 7.96 -1.94 -19.76
N ASP A 217 6.98 -1.04 -19.63
CA ASP A 217 5.73 -1.18 -20.34
C ASP A 217 5.98 -1.06 -21.86
N SER A 218 5.31 -1.91 -22.63
CA SER A 218 5.49 -2.06 -24.07
C SER A 218 4.17 -2.50 -24.70
N PHE A 219 4.21 -2.75 -26.00
CA PHE A 219 3.12 -3.39 -26.72
C PHE A 219 3.65 -4.62 -27.44
N ASP A 220 2.89 -5.71 -27.40
CA ASP A 220 3.21 -6.94 -28.12
C ASP A 220 3.06 -6.77 -29.64
N GLN A 221 3.38 -7.83 -30.38
CA GLN A 221 3.28 -7.82 -31.86
C GLN A 221 1.83 -7.61 -32.38
N MET A 222 0.82 -7.83 -31.54
CA MET A 222 -0.58 -7.60 -31.86
C MET A 222 -1.09 -6.25 -31.39
N GLY A 223 -0.21 -5.40 -30.82
CA GLY A 223 -0.55 -4.08 -30.30
C GLY A 223 -1.24 -4.10 -28.94
N LYS A 224 -1.24 -5.25 -28.23
CA LYS A 224 -1.76 -5.35 -26.87
C LYS A 224 -0.70 -4.89 -25.83
N PRO A 225 -1.12 -4.27 -24.72
CA PRO A 225 -0.20 -3.90 -23.65
C PRO A 225 0.57 -5.11 -23.13
N SER A 226 1.88 -4.95 -22.97
CA SER A 226 2.80 -5.98 -22.50
C SER A 226 3.88 -5.36 -21.60
N VAL A 227 4.69 -6.19 -20.94
CA VAL A 227 5.83 -5.76 -20.16
C VAL A 227 7.07 -6.48 -20.64
N THR A 228 8.04 -5.73 -21.17
CA THR A 228 9.36 -6.27 -21.49
C THR A 228 10.23 -6.25 -20.25
N MET A 229 11.03 -7.30 -20.05
CA MET A 229 11.95 -7.44 -18.94
C MET A 229 13.33 -7.87 -19.39
N GLN A 230 14.35 -7.44 -18.65
CA GLN A 230 15.73 -7.82 -18.83
C GLN A 230 16.25 -8.44 -17.53
N MET A 231 16.85 -9.62 -17.64
CA MET A 231 17.45 -10.35 -16.53
C MET A 231 18.96 -10.15 -16.46
N ASN A 232 19.53 -10.35 -15.28
CA ASN A 232 20.99 -10.42 -15.11
C ASN A 232 21.56 -11.73 -15.71
N GLY A 233 22.88 -11.88 -15.75
CA GLY A 233 23.52 -13.03 -16.39
C GLY A 233 23.19 -14.39 -15.74
N ALA A 234 22.93 -14.43 -14.43
CA ALA A 234 22.50 -15.66 -13.75
C ALA A 234 21.03 -15.98 -14.10
N GLY A 235 20.18 -14.98 -14.08
CA GLY A 235 18.77 -15.11 -14.47
C GLY A 235 18.61 -15.51 -15.93
N ALA A 236 19.42 -14.94 -16.83
CA ALA A 236 19.39 -15.28 -18.26
C ALA A 236 19.66 -16.76 -18.50
N ARG A 237 20.65 -17.35 -17.82
CA ARG A 237 20.94 -18.79 -17.92
C ARG A 237 19.83 -19.66 -17.35
N ALA A 238 19.32 -19.30 -16.18
CA ALA A 238 18.21 -20.03 -15.56
C ALA A 238 16.92 -19.93 -16.41
N TRP A 239 16.69 -18.78 -17.04
CA TRP A 239 15.57 -18.57 -17.95
C TRP A 239 15.69 -19.41 -19.23
N GLU A 240 16.88 -19.46 -19.83
CA GLU A 240 17.15 -20.29 -21.00
C GLU A 240 16.91 -21.78 -20.70
N GLU A 241 17.39 -22.27 -19.54
CA GLU A 241 17.17 -23.63 -19.09
C GLU A 241 15.68 -23.91 -18.84
N LEU A 242 14.96 -23.00 -18.12
CA LEU A 242 13.55 -23.14 -17.81
C LEU A 242 12.70 -23.17 -19.10
N THR A 243 12.96 -22.23 -20.02
CA THR A 243 12.26 -22.18 -21.31
C THR A 243 12.61 -23.35 -22.22
N GLY A 244 13.84 -23.84 -22.15
CA GLY A 244 14.28 -25.05 -22.87
C GLY A 244 13.55 -26.30 -22.40
N ARG A 245 13.40 -26.50 -21.08
CA ARG A 245 12.59 -27.60 -20.52
C ARG A 245 11.13 -27.48 -20.91
N ALA A 246 10.56 -26.28 -20.78
CA ALA A 246 9.17 -26.02 -21.14
C ALA A 246 8.88 -26.29 -22.61
N TYR A 247 9.80 -25.92 -23.50
CA TYR A 247 9.72 -26.21 -24.93
C TYR A 247 9.70 -27.72 -25.21
N THR A 248 10.65 -28.47 -24.62
CA THR A 248 10.75 -29.92 -24.82
C THR A 248 9.53 -30.66 -24.31
N GLN A 249 8.97 -30.23 -23.18
CA GLN A 249 7.78 -30.85 -22.56
C GLN A 249 6.48 -30.31 -23.11
N LYS A 250 6.53 -29.31 -24.00
CA LYS A 250 5.36 -28.56 -24.49
C LYS A 250 4.49 -28.06 -23.33
N SER A 251 5.12 -27.60 -22.26
CA SER A 251 4.48 -27.00 -21.11
C SER A 251 4.49 -25.47 -21.22
N ALA A 252 3.75 -24.79 -20.36
CA ALA A 252 3.76 -23.33 -20.27
C ALA A 252 4.57 -22.89 -19.05
N ILE A 253 4.94 -21.62 -19.02
CA ILE A 253 5.59 -20.98 -17.87
C ILE A 253 4.60 -19.99 -17.28
N ALA A 254 4.08 -20.30 -16.09
CA ALA A 254 3.26 -19.38 -15.33
C ALA A 254 4.11 -18.25 -14.77
N ILE A 255 3.64 -17.05 -14.97
CA ILE A 255 4.18 -15.81 -14.43
C ILE A 255 3.26 -15.41 -13.29
N ALA A 256 3.67 -15.70 -12.05
CA ALA A 256 2.91 -15.45 -10.85
C ALA A 256 3.46 -14.23 -10.12
N LEU A 257 2.57 -13.39 -9.61
CA LEU A 257 2.90 -12.26 -8.75
C LEU A 257 2.05 -12.37 -7.48
N ASP A 258 2.69 -12.47 -6.33
CA ASP A 258 2.04 -12.62 -5.03
C ASP A 258 1.00 -13.78 -5.02
N ASP A 259 1.40 -14.96 -5.48
CA ASP A 259 0.57 -16.18 -5.60
C ASP A 259 -0.64 -16.06 -6.55
N VAL A 260 -0.65 -15.09 -7.46
CA VAL A 260 -1.66 -14.96 -8.52
C VAL A 260 -0.99 -15.09 -9.88
N VAL A 261 -1.47 -16.00 -10.74
CA VAL A 261 -0.96 -16.16 -12.10
C VAL A 261 -1.56 -15.09 -13.00
N TYR A 262 -0.71 -14.22 -13.52
CA TYR A 262 -1.09 -13.18 -14.47
C TYR A 262 -1.12 -13.67 -15.92
N SER A 263 -0.21 -14.57 -16.25
CA SER A 263 -0.09 -15.14 -17.59
C SER A 263 0.62 -16.49 -17.53
N ALA A 264 0.31 -17.39 -18.44
CA ALA A 264 1.00 -18.67 -18.57
C ALA A 264 1.26 -19.00 -20.04
N PRO A 265 2.17 -18.25 -20.72
CA PRO A 265 2.49 -18.49 -22.14
C PRO A 265 3.22 -19.81 -22.34
N GLY A 266 2.86 -20.49 -23.42
CA GLY A 266 3.64 -21.63 -23.92
C GLY A 266 4.92 -21.16 -24.61
N VAL A 267 5.98 -21.95 -24.54
CA VAL A 267 7.24 -21.69 -25.25
C VAL A 267 7.19 -22.37 -26.62
N SER A 268 7.10 -21.59 -27.69
CA SER A 268 6.96 -22.10 -29.07
C SER A 268 8.25 -22.07 -29.90
N THR A 269 9.18 -21.19 -29.56
CA THR A 269 10.38 -20.90 -30.39
C THR A 269 11.67 -21.55 -29.89
N GLY A 270 11.61 -22.37 -28.81
CA GLY A 270 12.77 -22.97 -28.18
C GLY A 270 13.30 -22.19 -26.98
N PRO A 271 14.51 -22.53 -26.47
CA PRO A 271 15.11 -21.85 -25.34
C PRO A 271 15.28 -20.35 -25.61
N ILE A 272 14.90 -19.49 -24.66
CA ILE A 272 15.04 -18.04 -24.78
C ILE A 272 16.35 -17.61 -24.13
N ALA A 273 17.37 -17.41 -24.96
CA ALA A 273 18.68 -16.96 -24.52
C ALA A 273 18.75 -15.44 -24.29
N GLY A 274 19.78 -14.97 -23.56
CA GLY A 274 20.08 -13.55 -23.38
C GLY A 274 19.24 -12.85 -22.31
N GLY A 275 18.28 -13.53 -21.67
CA GLY A 275 17.52 -13.01 -20.52
C GLY A 275 16.58 -11.84 -20.82
N ARG A 276 16.29 -11.58 -22.10
CA ARG A 276 15.27 -10.63 -22.50
C ARG A 276 13.98 -11.38 -22.79
N SER A 277 12.91 -10.98 -22.15
CA SER A 277 11.61 -11.61 -22.33
C SER A 277 10.47 -10.62 -22.23
N GLU A 278 9.31 -11.04 -22.67
CA GLU A 278 8.09 -10.24 -22.69
C GLU A 278 6.99 -10.98 -21.95
N ILE A 279 6.32 -10.28 -21.05
CA ILE A 279 5.12 -10.73 -20.36
C ILE A 279 3.93 -10.21 -21.13
N SER A 280 3.27 -11.08 -21.86
CA SER A 280 2.03 -10.80 -22.58
C SER A 280 0.84 -11.46 -21.88
N GLY A 281 -0.32 -10.85 -21.98
CA GLY A 281 -1.55 -11.35 -21.37
C GLY A 281 -2.70 -10.37 -21.62
N ASP A 282 -3.80 -10.56 -20.91
CA ASP A 282 -4.92 -9.63 -20.97
C ASP A 282 -4.72 -8.50 -19.94
N PHE A 283 -3.85 -7.56 -20.32
CA PHE A 283 -3.49 -6.39 -19.51
C PHE A 283 -4.09 -5.12 -20.09
N ASP A 284 -4.44 -4.19 -19.20
CA ASP A 284 -4.61 -2.80 -19.59
C ASP A 284 -3.30 -2.00 -19.49
N ILE A 285 -3.29 -0.78 -20.06
CA ILE A 285 -2.11 0.09 -20.08
C ILE A 285 -1.68 0.50 -18.66
N SER A 286 -2.61 0.63 -17.73
CA SER A 286 -2.28 1.02 -16.36
C SER A 286 -1.66 -0.14 -15.59
N GLU A 287 -2.14 -1.35 -15.83
CA GLU A 287 -1.61 -2.57 -15.24
C GLU A 287 -0.17 -2.88 -15.71
N THR A 288 0.11 -2.71 -17.00
CA THR A 288 1.48 -2.91 -17.52
C THR A 288 2.47 -1.90 -16.94
N LYS A 289 2.06 -0.64 -16.79
CA LYS A 289 2.88 0.37 -16.11
C LYS A 289 3.14 0.03 -14.65
N ASP A 290 2.11 -0.40 -13.92
CA ASP A 290 2.24 -0.78 -12.51
C ASP A 290 3.13 -1.99 -12.37
N LEU A 291 2.92 -3.03 -13.18
CA LEU A 291 3.74 -4.23 -13.19
C LEU A 291 5.20 -3.91 -13.51
N ALA A 292 5.47 -3.11 -14.55
CA ALA A 292 6.82 -2.69 -14.89
C ALA A 292 7.48 -1.90 -13.74
N ASN A 293 6.76 -1.00 -13.08
CA ASN A 293 7.25 -0.23 -11.94
C ASN A 293 7.57 -1.12 -10.74
N VAL A 294 6.69 -2.06 -10.43
CA VAL A 294 6.85 -3.04 -9.35
C VAL A 294 8.05 -3.94 -9.61
N LEU A 295 8.19 -4.46 -10.83
CA LEU A 295 9.33 -5.31 -11.22
C LEU A 295 10.66 -4.57 -11.11
N ARG A 296 10.68 -3.31 -11.54
CA ARG A 296 11.87 -2.46 -11.46
C ARG A 296 12.23 -2.04 -10.03
N ALA A 297 11.24 -1.85 -9.18
CA ALA A 297 11.45 -1.52 -7.76
C ALA A 297 11.88 -2.72 -6.93
N GLY A 298 11.58 -3.94 -7.40
CA GLY A 298 11.88 -5.18 -6.70
C GLY A 298 10.87 -5.58 -5.64
N LYS A 299 11.09 -6.78 -5.08
CA LYS A 299 10.22 -7.34 -4.04
C LYS A 299 10.49 -6.73 -2.66
N LEU A 300 9.46 -6.64 -1.85
CA LEU A 300 9.60 -6.33 -0.43
C LEU A 300 10.21 -7.53 0.31
N PRO A 301 11.15 -7.31 1.22
CA PRO A 301 11.77 -8.38 2.02
C PRO A 301 10.78 -9.06 2.96
N ALA A 302 9.70 -8.36 3.32
CA ALA A 302 8.58 -8.87 4.10
C ALA A 302 7.27 -8.23 3.61
N ALA A 303 6.14 -8.89 3.87
CA ALA A 303 4.84 -8.29 3.60
C ALA A 303 4.66 -7.01 4.40
N ALA A 304 4.24 -5.94 3.73
CA ALA A 304 3.85 -4.70 4.39
C ALA A 304 2.34 -4.71 4.65
N GLU A 305 1.96 -4.47 5.89
CA GLU A 305 0.55 -4.36 6.29
C GLU A 305 0.20 -2.90 6.57
N ILE A 306 -0.92 -2.45 6.04
CA ILE A 306 -1.42 -1.10 6.30
C ILE A 306 -2.11 -1.11 7.66
N VAL A 307 -1.40 -0.61 8.68
CA VAL A 307 -1.92 -0.54 10.06
C VAL A 307 -2.97 0.55 10.20
N GLN A 308 -2.76 1.69 9.53
CA GLN A 308 -3.68 2.83 9.55
C GLN A 308 -3.69 3.49 8.19
N SER A 309 -4.86 3.93 7.75
CA SER A 309 -5.04 4.67 6.50
C SER A 309 -6.10 5.74 6.69
N GLU A 310 -5.69 6.98 6.49
CA GLU A 310 -6.60 8.13 6.44
C GLU A 310 -6.62 8.70 5.03
N VAL A 311 -7.82 8.90 4.50
CA VAL A 311 -8.01 9.48 3.17
C VAL A 311 -8.74 10.80 3.34
N VAL A 312 -8.02 11.89 3.12
CA VAL A 312 -8.64 13.22 3.07
C VAL A 312 -9.02 13.50 1.61
N GLY A 313 -10.31 13.48 1.32
CA GLY A 313 -10.81 13.75 -0.03
C GLY A 313 -10.36 15.13 -0.53
N PRO A 314 -10.05 15.29 -1.83
CA PRO A 314 -9.56 16.55 -2.40
C PRO A 314 -10.46 17.75 -2.09
N SER A 315 -11.77 17.55 -2.07
CA SER A 315 -12.75 18.59 -1.77
C SER A 315 -12.80 18.99 -0.30
N LEU A 316 -12.57 18.05 0.61
CA LEU A 316 -12.51 18.30 2.06
C LEU A 316 -11.17 18.96 2.44
N GLY A 317 -10.08 18.49 1.86
CA GLY A 317 -8.76 19.08 2.04
C GLY A 317 -8.73 20.53 1.55
N GLN A 318 -9.25 20.81 0.36
CA GLN A 318 -9.30 22.17 -0.19
C GLN A 318 -10.16 23.10 0.66
N LYS A 319 -11.37 22.67 1.04
CA LYS A 319 -12.24 23.48 1.93
C LYS A 319 -11.59 23.78 3.27
N ALA A 320 -10.89 22.81 3.85
CA ALA A 320 -10.22 22.99 5.12
C ALA A 320 -9.00 23.94 5.00
N ILE A 321 -8.24 23.84 3.89
CA ILE A 321 -7.15 24.76 3.57
C ILE A 321 -7.70 26.18 3.37
N ASP A 322 -8.75 26.34 2.59
CA ASP A 322 -9.38 27.64 2.33
C ASP A 322 -9.94 28.27 3.62
N ALA A 323 -10.61 27.47 4.44
CA ALA A 323 -11.08 27.92 5.76
C ALA A 323 -9.94 28.25 6.71
N GLY A 324 -8.90 27.44 6.77
CA GLY A 324 -7.69 27.66 7.56
C GLY A 324 -6.94 28.92 7.14
N MET A 325 -6.78 29.13 5.82
CA MET A 325 -6.16 30.32 5.28
C MET A 325 -6.96 31.60 5.58
N THR A 326 -8.27 31.52 5.37
CA THR A 326 -9.18 32.66 5.65
C THR A 326 -9.15 33.03 7.13
N SER A 327 -9.21 32.04 8.02
CA SER A 327 -9.14 32.28 9.48
C SER A 327 -7.77 32.80 9.92
N SER A 328 -6.68 32.33 9.31
CA SER A 328 -5.31 32.82 9.56
C SER A 328 -5.16 34.30 9.19
N ILE A 329 -5.66 34.67 8.00
CA ILE A 329 -5.62 36.07 7.52
C ILE A 329 -6.50 36.94 8.43
N ALA A 330 -7.69 36.50 8.78
CA ALA A 330 -8.58 37.23 9.68
C ALA A 330 -7.95 37.43 11.07
N GLY A 331 -7.36 36.37 11.64
CA GLY A 331 -6.63 36.43 12.90
C GLY A 331 -5.44 37.39 12.85
N PHE A 332 -4.63 37.30 11.78
CA PHE A 332 -3.52 38.21 11.55
C PHE A 332 -3.95 39.70 11.52
N LEU A 333 -4.98 40.00 10.73
CA LEU A 333 -5.51 41.35 10.61
C LEU A 333 -6.06 41.85 11.95
N LEU A 334 -6.74 41.00 12.72
CA LEU A 334 -7.28 41.35 14.03
C LEU A 334 -6.15 41.67 15.02
N VAL A 335 -5.09 40.87 15.05
CA VAL A 335 -3.91 41.11 15.88
C VAL A 335 -3.23 42.41 15.48
N CYS A 336 -3.00 42.66 14.21
CA CYS A 336 -2.41 43.89 13.70
C CYS A 336 -3.23 45.13 14.09
N LEU A 337 -4.55 45.05 13.92
CA LEU A 337 -5.45 46.16 14.27
C LEU A 337 -5.45 46.43 15.77
N TRP A 338 -5.49 45.36 16.59
CA TRP A 338 -5.43 45.46 18.05
C TRP A 338 -4.12 46.11 18.50
N MET A 339 -2.99 45.72 17.93
CA MET A 339 -1.68 46.26 18.25
C MET A 339 -1.60 47.77 17.95
N VAL A 340 -2.11 48.22 16.83
CA VAL A 340 -2.14 49.65 16.48
C VAL A 340 -3.10 50.42 17.39
N PHE A 341 -4.28 49.85 17.67
CA PHE A 341 -5.30 50.47 18.51
C PHE A 341 -4.79 50.66 19.95
N TYR A 342 -4.13 49.66 20.53
CA TYR A 342 -3.72 49.67 21.93
C TYR A 342 -2.36 50.37 22.17
N TYR A 343 -1.39 50.20 21.25
CA TYR A 343 -0.03 50.72 21.37
C TYR A 343 0.25 51.92 20.46
N GLY A 344 -0.69 52.34 19.66
CA GLY A 344 -0.56 53.49 18.77
C GLY A 344 0.63 53.35 17.80
N ARG A 345 1.54 54.35 17.83
CA ARG A 345 2.73 54.33 16.95
C ARG A 345 3.64 53.13 17.20
N ALA A 346 3.77 52.65 18.43
CA ALA A 346 4.57 51.47 18.74
C ALA A 346 4.00 50.20 18.12
N GLY A 347 2.66 50.11 17.98
CA GLY A 347 1.97 49.00 17.30
C GLY A 347 2.38 48.84 15.85
N TRP A 348 2.69 49.89 15.11
CA TRP A 348 3.17 49.80 13.74
C TRP A 348 4.55 49.11 13.66
N TYR A 349 5.46 49.38 14.61
CA TYR A 349 6.75 48.70 14.66
C TYR A 349 6.59 47.21 15.00
N ALA A 350 5.67 46.87 15.90
CA ALA A 350 5.37 45.47 16.22
C ALA A 350 4.80 44.75 15.05
N ASN A 351 3.88 45.36 14.26
CA ASN A 351 3.32 44.77 13.06
C ASN A 351 4.39 44.55 11.97
N ALA A 352 5.33 45.52 11.82
CA ALA A 352 6.44 45.32 10.90
C ALA A 352 7.33 44.14 11.32
N ALA A 353 7.62 43.99 12.62
CA ALA A 353 8.35 42.82 13.14
C ALA A 353 7.59 41.51 12.91
N LEU A 354 6.26 41.51 13.10
CA LEU A 354 5.42 40.34 12.86
C LEU A 354 5.43 39.91 11.39
N ILE A 355 5.37 40.87 10.44
CA ILE A 355 5.46 40.58 9.01
C ILE A 355 6.81 39.94 8.67
N VAL A 356 7.90 40.49 9.19
CA VAL A 356 9.25 39.93 8.98
C VAL A 356 9.36 38.52 9.57
N ASN A 357 8.80 38.28 10.76
CA ASN A 357 8.77 36.96 11.39
C ASN A 357 8.03 35.94 10.51
N LEU A 358 6.86 36.31 9.97
CA LEU A 358 6.11 35.45 9.05
C LEU A 358 6.91 35.14 7.78
N LEU A 359 7.58 36.14 7.23
CA LEU A 359 8.40 35.97 6.04
C LEU A 359 9.54 34.97 6.29
N PHE A 360 10.19 35.03 7.44
CA PHE A 360 11.19 34.05 7.85
C PHE A 360 10.57 32.66 8.06
N LEU A 361 9.40 32.57 8.72
CA LEU A 361 8.71 31.31 8.95
C LEU A 361 8.40 30.60 7.62
N PHE A 362 7.76 31.30 6.69
CA PHE A 362 7.45 30.73 5.38
C PHE A 362 8.71 30.43 4.55
N GLY A 363 9.74 31.27 4.66
CA GLY A 363 11.03 31.04 4.01
C GLY A 363 11.71 29.75 4.49
N ILE A 364 11.70 29.50 5.79
CA ILE A 364 12.25 28.27 6.37
C ILE A 364 11.42 27.06 5.97
N LEU A 365 10.08 27.11 6.07
CA LEU A 365 9.20 26.03 5.65
C LEU A 365 9.39 25.67 4.17
N ALA A 366 9.48 26.67 3.30
CA ALA A 366 9.74 26.48 1.89
C ALA A 366 11.12 25.88 1.61
N SER A 367 12.16 26.33 2.36
CA SER A 367 13.52 25.79 2.25
C SER A 367 13.62 24.32 2.67
N LEU A 368 12.82 23.91 3.66
CA LEU A 368 12.75 22.53 4.13
C LEU A 368 11.84 21.66 3.25
N GLY A 369 11.16 22.22 2.25
CA GLY A 369 10.20 21.51 1.43
C GLY A 369 8.98 21.00 2.22
N ALA A 370 8.64 21.69 3.32
CA ALA A 370 7.54 21.28 4.19
C ALA A 370 6.19 21.42 3.47
N VAL A 371 5.36 20.37 3.51
CA VAL A 371 4.00 20.41 2.99
C VAL A 371 3.07 21.06 4.01
N LEU A 372 2.25 22.00 3.55
CA LEU A 372 1.29 22.69 4.39
C LEU A 372 0.09 21.75 4.69
N THR A 373 0.14 21.13 5.86
CA THR A 373 -0.93 20.24 6.38
C THR A 373 -1.90 21.02 7.27
N LEU A 374 -3.09 20.46 7.56
CA LEU A 374 -4.04 21.06 8.51
C LEU A 374 -3.42 21.35 9.90
N PRO A 375 -2.70 20.41 10.52
CA PRO A 375 -1.96 20.69 11.75
C PRO A 375 -0.90 21.77 11.56
N GLY A 376 -0.24 21.82 10.39
CA GLY A 376 0.73 22.86 10.05
C GLY A 376 0.10 24.25 10.00
N ILE A 377 -1.08 24.41 9.40
CA ILE A 377 -1.84 25.66 9.39
C ILE A 377 -2.18 26.08 10.84
N ALA A 378 -2.66 25.15 11.66
CA ALA A 378 -2.95 25.42 13.08
C ALA A 378 -1.70 25.88 13.84
N GLY A 379 -0.53 25.27 13.56
CA GLY A 379 0.76 25.70 14.11
C GLY A 379 1.15 27.12 13.69
N ILE A 380 0.93 27.50 12.43
CA ILE A 380 1.17 28.87 11.95
C ILE A 380 0.27 29.87 12.68
N VAL A 381 -1.02 29.57 12.86
CA VAL A 381 -1.97 30.44 13.60
C VAL A 381 -1.53 30.59 15.05
N LEU A 382 -1.10 29.53 15.69
CA LEU A 382 -0.56 29.58 17.05
C LEU A 382 0.69 30.46 17.13
N THR A 383 1.62 30.30 16.17
CA THR A 383 2.85 31.08 16.09
C THR A 383 2.56 32.57 15.90
N LEU A 384 1.51 32.93 15.14
CA LEU A 384 1.07 34.34 15.00
C LEU A 384 0.71 34.97 16.36
N GLY A 385 0.02 34.23 17.23
CA GLY A 385 -0.31 34.72 18.57
C GLY A 385 0.91 34.94 19.44
N THR A 386 1.83 33.95 19.45
CA THR A 386 3.05 34.01 20.31
C THR A 386 4.12 34.93 19.76
N ALA A 387 4.14 35.28 18.48
CA ALA A 387 5.13 36.13 17.85
C ALA A 387 5.06 37.62 18.31
N VAL A 388 3.88 38.06 18.77
CA VAL A 388 3.70 39.43 19.29
C VAL A 388 4.00 39.57 20.79
N ASP A 389 4.04 38.46 21.54
CA ASP A 389 4.17 38.47 23.01
C ASP A 389 5.43 39.17 23.49
N ALA A 390 6.56 38.94 22.82
CA ALA A 390 7.80 39.60 23.13
C ALA A 390 7.71 41.16 23.03
N ASN A 391 7.03 41.62 21.96
CA ASN A 391 6.82 43.06 21.77
C ASN A 391 5.90 43.64 22.83
N ILE A 392 4.84 42.92 23.20
CA ILE A 392 3.87 43.30 24.24
C ILE A 392 4.59 43.43 25.57
N ILE A 393 5.39 42.44 25.99
CA ILE A 393 6.12 42.45 27.24
C ILE A 393 7.09 43.67 27.31
N ILE A 394 7.81 43.96 26.22
CA ILE A 394 8.69 45.09 26.12
C ILE A 394 7.91 46.42 26.25
N TYR A 395 6.78 46.55 25.54
CA TYR A 395 5.99 47.78 25.56
C TYR A 395 5.30 48.02 26.91
N GLU A 396 4.79 46.98 27.55
CA GLU A 396 4.20 47.12 28.89
C GLU A 396 5.28 47.50 29.91
N ARG A 397 6.47 46.89 29.82
CA ARG A 397 7.58 47.26 30.69
C ARG A 397 8.03 48.71 30.46
N ALA A 398 8.08 49.17 29.23
CA ALA A 398 8.39 50.56 28.90
C ALA A 398 7.33 51.52 29.45
N LYS A 399 6.04 51.18 29.42
CA LYS A 399 4.97 51.98 30.03
C LYS A 399 5.11 52.04 31.54
N GLU A 400 5.50 50.96 32.22
CA GLU A 400 5.78 50.97 33.65
C GLU A 400 6.92 51.94 34.01
N GLU A 401 8.04 51.87 33.30
CA GLU A 401 9.21 52.71 33.50
C GLU A 401 8.88 54.21 33.24
N LEU A 402 8.02 54.49 32.23
CA LEU A 402 7.51 55.86 32.00
C LEU A 402 6.62 56.34 33.13
N ARG A 403 5.80 55.51 33.76
CA ARG A 403 4.97 55.85 34.90
C ARG A 403 5.80 56.15 36.15
N GLU A 404 6.98 55.54 36.24
CA GLU A 404 8.00 55.84 37.29
C GLU A 404 8.72 57.15 37.06
N GLY A 405 8.41 57.87 35.97
CA GLY A 405 8.96 59.20 35.70
C GLY A 405 10.24 59.23 34.88
N LYS A 406 10.64 58.13 34.28
CA LYS A 406 11.78 58.05 33.35
C LYS A 406 11.48 58.70 32.01
N THR A 407 12.48 59.21 31.34
CA THR A 407 12.35 59.69 29.97
C THR A 407 12.08 58.52 29.02
N LEU A 408 11.49 58.80 27.85
CA LEU A 408 11.18 57.77 26.86
C LEU A 408 12.42 56.93 26.48
N ALA A 409 13.57 57.58 26.29
CA ALA A 409 14.81 56.89 25.93
C ALA A 409 15.31 55.97 27.06
N GLU A 410 15.24 56.44 28.29
CA GLU A 410 15.61 55.64 29.47
C GLU A 410 14.64 54.50 29.72
N ALA A 411 13.34 54.73 29.58
CA ALA A 411 12.31 53.69 29.72
C ALA A 411 12.46 52.58 28.70
N VAL A 412 12.68 52.93 27.42
CA VAL A 412 12.94 51.95 26.36
C VAL A 412 14.23 51.18 26.66
N LYS A 413 15.31 51.84 27.04
CA LYS A 413 16.59 51.16 27.39
C LYS A 413 16.43 50.24 28.60
N ALA A 414 15.68 50.63 29.62
CA ALA A 414 15.42 49.82 30.80
C ALA A 414 14.54 48.61 30.47
N SER A 415 13.54 48.75 29.57
CA SER A 415 12.64 47.67 29.19
C SER A 415 13.35 46.52 28.49
N TYR A 416 14.41 46.76 27.71
CA TYR A 416 15.24 45.74 27.09
C TYR A 416 16.26 45.08 28.02
N GLY A 417 16.44 45.62 29.24
CA GLY A 417 17.41 45.11 30.18
C GLY A 417 17.05 43.74 30.76
N TRP A 418 18.09 43.06 31.31
CA TRP A 418 17.89 41.79 32.01
C TRP A 418 16.93 41.88 33.20
N LYS A 419 16.89 43.01 33.86
CA LYS A 419 15.94 43.34 34.95
C LYS A 419 14.59 43.81 34.42
N GLY A 420 14.46 44.04 33.10
CA GLY A 420 13.23 44.39 32.40
C GLY A 420 12.53 43.19 31.79
N ALA A 421 12.20 43.30 30.51
CA ALA A 421 11.45 42.30 29.78
C ALA A 421 12.27 41.05 29.35
N MET A 422 13.61 41.18 29.24
CA MET A 422 14.49 40.16 28.65
C MET A 422 14.34 38.80 29.32
N ARG A 423 14.29 38.72 30.63
CA ARG A 423 14.15 37.48 31.37
C ARG A 423 12.84 36.78 31.04
N SER A 424 11.73 37.49 31.10
CA SER A 424 10.40 36.92 30.80
C SER A 424 10.29 36.43 29.33
N ILE A 425 10.92 37.16 28.40
CA ILE A 425 10.98 36.79 26.99
C ILE A 425 11.76 35.49 26.78
N ILE A 426 12.92 35.37 27.45
CA ILE A 426 13.75 34.16 27.37
C ILE A 426 13.02 32.98 27.99
N ASP A 427 12.40 33.14 29.16
CA ASP A 427 11.68 32.07 29.84
C ASP A 427 10.50 31.55 28.97
N ALA A 428 9.73 32.47 28.36
CA ALA A 428 8.65 32.12 27.45
C ALA A 428 9.16 31.39 26.21
N ASN A 429 10.23 31.87 25.57
CA ASN A 429 10.78 31.26 24.37
C ASN A 429 11.45 29.90 24.67
N VAL A 430 12.13 29.73 25.81
CA VAL A 430 12.67 28.43 26.26
C VAL A 430 11.54 27.41 26.41
N THR A 431 10.41 27.81 27.00
CA THR A 431 9.24 26.95 27.13
C THR A 431 8.71 26.51 25.76
N HIS A 432 8.59 27.42 24.79
CA HIS A 432 8.17 27.13 23.43
C HIS A 432 9.13 26.18 22.71
N VAL A 433 10.44 26.41 22.80
CA VAL A 433 11.48 25.56 22.23
C VAL A 433 11.42 24.15 22.84
N LEU A 434 11.27 24.08 24.18
CA LEU A 434 11.18 22.79 24.87
C LEU A 434 9.92 21.99 24.47
N THR A 435 8.78 22.67 24.37
CA THR A 435 7.55 22.09 23.88
C THR A 435 7.70 21.60 22.44
N GLY A 436 8.29 22.43 21.56
CA GLY A 436 8.57 22.05 20.18
C GLY A 436 9.51 20.84 20.06
N ALA A 437 10.56 20.81 20.89
CA ALA A 437 11.49 19.68 20.94
C ALA A 437 10.80 18.38 21.42
N ILE A 438 9.94 18.48 22.45
CA ILE A 438 9.15 17.32 22.93
C ILE A 438 8.20 16.83 21.82
N LEU A 439 7.47 17.74 21.16
CA LEU A 439 6.58 17.37 20.06
C LEU A 439 7.35 16.79 18.87
N PHE A 440 8.56 17.28 18.58
CA PHE A 440 9.40 16.72 17.52
C PHE A 440 9.94 15.32 17.84
N ILE A 441 10.30 15.07 19.11
CA ILE A 441 10.85 13.76 19.52
C ILE A 441 9.77 12.73 19.75
N PHE A 442 8.63 13.11 20.31
CA PHE A 442 7.56 12.21 20.74
C PHE A 442 6.26 12.36 19.94
N GLY A 443 6.12 13.42 19.14
CA GLY A 443 5.00 13.62 18.25
C GLY A 443 5.20 12.79 16.98
N THR A 444 4.53 11.66 16.89
CA THR A 444 4.49 10.78 15.72
C THR A 444 3.21 11.00 14.94
#